data_7af1e91f90dead00397ed2ffdb307a94
#
_entry.id   7af1e91f90dead00397ed2ffdb307a94
#
_cell.length_a   1.000
_cell.length_b   1.000
_cell.length_c   1.000
_cell.angle_alpha   90.00
_cell.angle_beta   90.00
_cell.angle_gamma   90.00
#
_symmetry.space_group_name_H-M   'P 1'
#
loop_
_entity.id
_entity.type
_entity.pdbx_description
1 polymer ?
#
loop_
_entity_poly.entity_id
_entity_poly.type
_entity_poly.pdbx_seq_one_letter_code
_entity_poly.pdbx_strand_id
1 'polypeptide(L)'
;MTRLKIALIGPLPPPSGGMANQTRQLARLLTEEGMDVELVRTNAPCKPAWMESVWIVRALFRLIPYLARLWSVAGRVQLFHVMANSGWAWHLLAAPAICIAKLRRVPVVVNYRGGHAAAFFSRSLFWAKFTIGLADRLIVPSGFLQAVFARFDLHAEVVPNVIDLSRFTPRTV
;
A
#
# COMPACT_ATOMS: atom_id res chain seq x y z
N MET A 1 26.53 -7.51 7.91
CA MET A 1 25.08 -7.78 8.09
C MET A 1 24.36 -7.42 6.80
N THR A 2 23.64 -8.34 6.21
CA THR A 2 22.86 -8.10 4.98
C THR A 2 21.69 -7.18 5.32
N ARG A 3 21.57 -6.03 4.64
CA ARG A 3 20.46 -5.10 4.84
C ARG A 3 19.15 -5.77 4.37
N LEU A 4 18.09 -5.63 5.16
CA LEU A 4 16.76 -6.13 4.79
C LEU A 4 16.25 -5.32 3.59
N LYS A 5 15.92 -6.01 2.49
CA LYS A 5 15.34 -5.38 1.29
C LYS A 5 13.82 -5.44 1.32
N ILE A 6 13.18 -4.28 1.26
CA ILE A 6 11.73 -4.13 1.36
C ILE A 6 11.19 -3.46 0.09
N ALA A 7 10.16 -4.03 -0.52
CA ALA A 7 9.36 -3.31 -1.49
C ALA A 7 8.25 -2.54 -0.76
N LEU A 8 8.29 -1.21 -0.82
CA LEU A 8 7.20 -0.36 -0.35
C LEU A 8 6.32 0.03 -1.53
N ILE A 9 5.09 -0.50 -1.53
CA ILE A 9 4.14 -0.38 -2.62
C ILE A 9 3.05 0.62 -2.21
N GLY A 10 2.96 1.74 -2.91
CA GLY A 10 1.98 2.78 -2.56
C GLY A 10 2.01 4.00 -3.47
N PRO A 11 1.08 4.94 -3.30
CA PRO A 11 1.12 6.20 -4.03
C PRO A 11 2.27 7.08 -3.53
N LEU A 12 2.83 7.87 -4.44
CA LEU A 12 3.87 8.86 -4.15
C LEU A 12 3.47 10.23 -4.71
N PRO A 13 3.89 11.32 -4.08
CA PRO A 13 3.73 12.65 -4.68
C PRO A 13 4.47 12.76 -6.03
N PRO A 14 4.02 13.62 -6.97
CA PRO A 14 2.72 14.25 -7.07
C PRO A 14 1.62 13.26 -7.54
N PRO A 15 0.32 13.54 -7.27
CA PRO A 15 -0.20 14.62 -6.43
C PRO A 15 0.05 14.35 -4.95
N SER A 16 0.17 15.44 -4.15
CA SER A 16 0.29 15.32 -2.70
C SER A 16 -1.04 14.90 -2.08
N GLY A 17 -0.99 13.95 -1.16
CA GLY A 17 -2.16 13.44 -0.45
C GLY A 17 -1.72 12.70 0.81
N GLY A 18 -2.65 12.45 1.72
CA GLY A 18 -2.35 11.83 3.01
C GLY A 18 -1.54 10.54 2.87
N MET A 19 -2.04 9.58 2.06
CA MET A 19 -1.34 8.31 1.85
C MET A 19 -0.01 8.47 1.10
N ALA A 20 0.06 9.35 0.08
CA ALA A 20 1.28 9.57 -0.68
C ALA A 20 2.40 10.15 0.21
N ASN A 21 2.05 11.09 1.09
CA ASN A 21 2.99 11.66 2.06
C ASN A 21 3.42 10.62 3.10
N GLN A 22 2.50 9.78 3.59
CA GLN A 22 2.81 8.69 4.52
C GLN A 22 3.73 7.63 3.87
N THR A 23 3.48 7.26 2.61
CA THR A 23 4.36 6.34 1.88
C THR A 23 5.77 6.89 1.76
N ARG A 24 5.91 8.18 1.38
CA ARG A 24 7.22 8.83 1.28
C ARG A 24 7.93 8.92 2.62
N GLN A 25 7.20 9.28 3.68
CA GLN A 25 7.75 9.37 5.03
C GLN A 25 8.20 8.02 5.56
N LEU A 26 7.37 6.98 5.38
CA LEU A 26 7.72 5.61 5.77
C LEU A 26 8.98 5.12 5.02
N ALA A 27 9.07 5.38 3.71
CA ALA A 27 10.25 5.02 2.94
C ALA A 27 11.52 5.66 3.52
N ARG A 28 11.46 6.95 3.85
CA ARG A 28 12.58 7.69 4.45
C ARG A 28 13.00 7.05 5.77
N LEU A 29 12.07 6.81 6.68
CA LEU A 29 12.36 6.25 8.01
C LEU A 29 12.92 4.84 7.93
N LEU A 30 12.36 3.97 7.09
CA LEU A 30 12.90 2.62 6.89
C LEU A 30 14.33 2.67 6.34
N THR A 31 14.63 3.64 5.47
CA THR A 31 16.00 3.83 4.96
C THR A 31 16.95 4.35 6.04
N GLU A 32 16.48 5.28 6.89
CA GLU A 32 17.25 5.79 8.05
C GLU A 32 17.54 4.68 9.07
N GLU A 33 16.61 3.71 9.23
CA GLU A 33 16.79 2.50 10.04
C GLU A 33 17.70 1.44 9.35
N GLY A 34 18.31 1.78 8.23
CA GLY A 34 19.29 0.91 7.55
C GLY A 34 18.70 -0.13 6.61
N MET A 35 17.43 -0.08 6.30
CA MET A 35 16.78 -0.96 5.33
C MET A 35 16.99 -0.48 3.89
N ASP A 36 17.07 -1.41 2.94
CA ASP A 36 17.09 -1.11 1.50
C ASP A 36 15.64 -1.07 0.98
N VAL A 37 15.12 0.14 0.68
CA VAL A 37 13.72 0.34 0.33
C VAL A 37 13.56 0.54 -1.16
N GLU A 38 12.94 -0.43 -1.83
CA GLU A 38 12.56 -0.33 -3.23
C GLU A 38 11.11 0.17 -3.36
N LEU A 39 10.93 1.37 -3.93
CA LEU A 39 9.61 1.98 -4.11
C LEU A 39 8.91 1.45 -5.36
N VAL A 40 7.68 0.97 -5.20
CA VAL A 40 6.77 0.62 -6.28
C VAL A 40 5.59 1.56 -6.29
N ARG A 41 5.63 2.53 -7.20
CA ARG A 41 4.62 3.59 -7.30
C ARG A 41 3.32 3.08 -7.91
N THR A 42 2.19 3.27 -7.21
CA THR A 42 0.86 2.86 -7.69
C THR A 42 0.15 3.93 -8.52
N ASN A 43 0.56 5.18 -8.42
CA ASN A 43 0.00 6.33 -9.13
C ASN A 43 0.97 6.91 -10.18
N ALA A 44 1.75 6.05 -10.87
CA ALA A 44 2.63 6.49 -11.94
C ALA A 44 1.82 7.19 -13.06
N PRO A 45 2.31 8.32 -13.61
CA PRO A 45 1.65 9.00 -14.72
C PRO A 45 1.64 8.11 -15.96
N CYS A 46 0.56 8.19 -16.76
CA CYS A 46 0.54 7.58 -18.09
C CYS A 46 1.40 8.38 -19.07
N LYS A 47 2.16 7.70 -19.86
CA LYS A 47 2.83 8.25 -21.06
C LYS A 47 2.49 7.37 -22.25
N PRO A 48 2.08 7.94 -23.40
CA PRO A 48 1.88 9.36 -23.71
C PRO A 48 0.50 9.89 -23.26
N ALA A 49 0.40 11.23 -23.12
CA ALA A 49 -0.76 11.92 -22.54
C ALA A 49 -2.10 11.71 -23.29
N TRP A 50 -2.07 11.44 -24.62
CA TRP A 50 -3.30 11.19 -25.40
C TRP A 50 -4.07 9.94 -24.97
N MET A 51 -3.40 8.99 -24.29
CA MET A 51 -4.04 7.77 -23.76
C MET A 51 -4.90 8.04 -22.53
N GLU A 52 -4.90 9.26 -21.98
CA GLU A 52 -5.71 9.62 -20.82
C GLU A 52 -7.21 9.76 -21.16
N SER A 53 -7.56 9.93 -22.45
CA SER A 53 -8.94 10.10 -22.90
C SER A 53 -9.78 8.81 -22.88
N VAL A 54 -9.15 7.62 -22.96
CA VAL A 54 -9.84 6.32 -22.95
C VAL A 54 -9.53 5.59 -21.65
N TRP A 55 -10.46 5.62 -20.72
CA TRP A 55 -10.27 5.13 -19.35
C TRP A 55 -9.85 3.65 -19.25
N ILE A 56 -10.38 2.77 -20.12
CA ILE A 56 -10.02 1.34 -20.16
C ILE A 56 -8.56 1.18 -20.62
N VAL A 57 -8.19 1.86 -21.70
CA VAL A 57 -6.84 1.84 -22.23
C VAL A 57 -5.86 2.34 -21.18
N ARG A 58 -6.17 3.46 -20.54
CA ARG A 58 -5.38 4.01 -19.43
C ARG A 58 -5.21 3.02 -18.26
N ALA A 59 -6.28 2.30 -17.89
CA ALA A 59 -6.23 1.31 -16.82
C ALA A 59 -5.28 0.16 -17.18
N LEU A 60 -5.36 -0.40 -18.38
CA LEU A 60 -4.50 -1.48 -18.86
C LEU A 60 -3.03 -1.03 -18.95
N PHE A 61 -2.77 0.13 -19.54
CA PHE A 61 -1.41 0.68 -19.67
C PHE A 61 -0.75 1.06 -18.34
N ARG A 62 -1.54 1.26 -17.28
CA ARG A 62 -1.02 1.42 -15.91
C ARG A 62 -0.85 0.09 -15.19
N LEU A 63 -1.79 -0.82 -15.37
CA LEU A 63 -1.83 -2.08 -14.64
C LEU A 63 -0.75 -3.04 -15.11
N ILE A 64 -0.56 -3.20 -16.43
CA ILE A 64 0.43 -4.14 -16.98
C ILE A 64 1.87 -3.81 -16.52
N PRO A 65 2.38 -2.57 -16.69
CA PRO A 65 3.70 -2.21 -16.18
C PRO A 65 3.81 -2.33 -14.66
N TYR A 66 2.74 -2.03 -13.93
CA TYR A 66 2.69 -2.18 -12.49
C TYR A 66 2.86 -3.65 -12.07
N LEU A 67 2.10 -4.57 -12.69
CA LEU A 67 2.21 -6.01 -12.42
C LEU A 67 3.59 -6.56 -12.79
N ALA A 68 4.13 -6.17 -13.95
CA ALA A 68 5.47 -6.54 -14.36
C ALA A 68 6.54 -6.04 -13.38
N ARG A 69 6.38 -4.81 -12.88
CA ARG A 69 7.26 -4.25 -11.85
C ARG A 69 7.18 -5.02 -10.55
N LEU A 70 5.96 -5.34 -10.06
CA LEU A 70 5.78 -6.16 -8.86
C LEU A 70 6.46 -7.52 -8.99
N TRP A 71 6.25 -8.19 -10.12
CA TRP A 71 6.86 -9.49 -10.39
C TRP A 71 8.38 -9.44 -10.38
N SER A 72 8.96 -8.45 -11.03
CA SER A 72 10.40 -8.22 -11.06
C SER A 72 10.97 -7.92 -9.67
N VAL A 73 10.30 -7.05 -8.91
CA VAL A 73 10.72 -6.65 -7.55
C VAL A 73 10.64 -7.82 -6.59
N ALA A 74 9.60 -8.66 -6.69
CA ALA A 74 9.43 -9.84 -5.84
C ALA A 74 10.60 -10.84 -5.93
N GLY A 75 11.39 -10.82 -7.01
CA GLY A 75 12.58 -11.66 -7.15
C GLY A 75 13.81 -11.19 -6.38
N ARG A 76 13.79 -10.01 -5.79
CA ARG A 76 14.99 -9.39 -5.18
C ARG A 76 14.77 -8.70 -3.83
N VAL A 77 13.55 -8.77 -3.30
CA VAL A 77 13.21 -8.25 -1.97
C VAL A 77 12.78 -9.36 -1.04
N GLN A 78 12.83 -9.10 0.25
CA GLN A 78 12.51 -10.05 1.31
C GLN A 78 11.15 -9.79 1.95
N LEU A 79 10.52 -8.64 1.66
CA LEU A 79 9.23 -8.23 2.21
C LEU A 79 8.51 -7.29 1.25
N PHE A 80 7.20 -7.48 1.10
CA PHE A 80 6.29 -6.49 0.53
C PHE A 80 5.55 -5.75 1.63
N HIS A 81 5.64 -4.42 1.63
CA HIS A 81 4.83 -3.55 2.47
C HIS A 81 3.85 -2.78 1.57
N VAL A 82 2.58 -3.17 1.61
CA VAL A 82 1.55 -2.66 0.70
C VAL A 82 0.70 -1.61 1.41
N MET A 83 0.78 -0.36 0.95
CA MET A 83 -0.09 0.74 1.39
C MET A 83 -1.43 0.62 0.68
N ALA A 84 -2.45 0.13 1.38
CA ALA A 84 -3.73 -0.23 0.80
C ALA A 84 -4.84 0.78 1.09
N ASN A 85 -5.75 0.93 0.13
CA ASN A 85 -6.97 1.73 0.26
C ASN A 85 -8.19 0.90 -0.15
N SER A 86 -9.38 1.39 0.14
CA SER A 86 -10.66 0.77 -0.24
C SER A 86 -11.01 0.91 -1.73
N GLY A 87 -12.05 0.20 -2.16
CA GLY A 87 -12.64 0.30 -3.49
C GLY A 87 -11.75 -0.24 -4.60
N TRP A 88 -11.79 0.39 -5.78
CA TRP A 88 -11.02 -0.04 -6.94
C TRP A 88 -9.51 -0.04 -6.73
N ALA A 89 -9.01 0.83 -5.85
CA ALA A 89 -7.60 0.82 -5.48
C ALA A 89 -7.18 -0.49 -4.78
N TRP A 90 -8.08 -1.09 -4.00
CA TRP A 90 -7.86 -2.42 -3.45
C TRP A 90 -7.74 -3.46 -4.56
N HIS A 91 -8.77 -3.56 -5.41
CA HIS A 91 -8.87 -4.62 -6.42
C HIS A 91 -7.77 -4.54 -7.50
N LEU A 92 -7.42 -3.33 -7.93
CA LEU A 92 -6.47 -3.15 -9.03
C LEU A 92 -5.01 -3.02 -8.58
N LEU A 93 -4.75 -2.65 -7.32
CA LEU A 93 -3.41 -2.35 -6.86
C LEU A 93 -2.99 -3.22 -5.67
N ALA A 94 -3.74 -3.21 -4.55
CA ALA A 94 -3.34 -3.94 -3.36
C ALA A 94 -3.50 -5.46 -3.53
N ALA A 95 -4.65 -5.93 -3.99
CA ALA A 95 -4.91 -7.36 -4.17
C ALA A 95 -3.92 -8.04 -5.13
N PRO A 96 -3.62 -7.49 -6.33
CA PRO A 96 -2.58 -8.06 -7.19
C PRO A 96 -1.18 -8.07 -6.55
N ALA A 97 -0.82 -7.03 -5.77
CA ALA A 97 0.46 -7.02 -5.06
C ALA A 97 0.56 -8.16 -4.03
N ILE A 98 -0.51 -8.39 -3.26
CA ILE A 98 -0.60 -9.48 -2.30
C ILE A 98 -0.50 -10.84 -3.02
N CYS A 99 -1.26 -11.04 -4.10
CA CYS A 99 -1.23 -12.28 -4.87
C CYS A 99 0.16 -12.57 -5.45
N ILE A 100 0.82 -11.56 -6.04
CA ILE A 100 2.17 -11.70 -6.60
C ILE A 100 3.17 -12.02 -5.48
N ALA A 101 3.10 -11.35 -4.33
CA ALA A 101 3.95 -11.66 -3.19
C ALA A 101 3.82 -13.13 -2.79
N LYS A 102 2.60 -13.63 -2.65
CA LYS A 102 2.35 -15.04 -2.32
C LYS A 102 2.85 -16.02 -3.38
N LEU A 103 2.59 -15.75 -4.66
CA LEU A 103 3.09 -16.57 -5.77
C LEU A 103 4.63 -16.62 -5.79
N ARG A 104 5.27 -15.54 -5.42
CA ARG A 104 6.73 -15.42 -5.35
C ARG A 104 7.31 -15.82 -4.00
N ARG A 105 6.47 -16.25 -3.06
CA ARG A 105 6.85 -16.65 -1.68
C ARG A 105 7.54 -15.53 -0.91
N VAL A 106 7.15 -14.29 -1.16
CA VAL A 106 7.63 -13.10 -0.43
C VAL A 106 6.61 -12.76 0.65
N PRO A 107 7.00 -12.64 1.92
CA PRO A 107 6.13 -12.17 2.98
C PRO A 107 5.50 -10.82 2.66
N VAL A 108 4.24 -10.63 3.05
CA VAL A 108 3.51 -9.39 2.76
C VAL A 108 2.80 -8.82 3.99
N VAL A 109 3.12 -7.56 4.28
CA VAL A 109 2.42 -6.72 5.26
C VAL A 109 1.46 -5.80 4.50
N VAL A 110 0.18 -5.85 4.83
CA VAL A 110 -0.83 -4.95 4.31
C VAL A 110 -1.09 -3.84 5.31
N ASN A 111 -0.81 -2.61 4.92
CA ASN A 111 -1.06 -1.41 5.72
C ASN A 111 -2.29 -0.68 5.17
N TYR A 112 -3.45 -0.98 5.76
CA TYR A 112 -4.71 -0.44 5.29
C TYR A 112 -4.99 0.95 5.88
N ARG A 113 -5.27 1.92 4.99
CA ARG A 113 -5.47 3.33 5.35
C ARG A 113 -6.74 3.95 4.78
N GLY A 114 -7.64 3.13 4.25
CA GLY A 114 -8.88 3.60 3.64
C GLY A 114 -9.91 4.05 4.68
N GLY A 115 -10.43 5.27 4.55
CA GLY A 115 -11.47 5.81 5.45
C GLY A 115 -12.86 5.17 5.27
N HIS A 116 -13.12 4.50 4.16
CA HIS A 116 -14.42 3.89 3.84
C HIS A 116 -14.43 2.36 4.00
N ALA A 117 -13.70 1.83 4.99
CA ALA A 117 -13.52 0.40 5.22
C ALA A 117 -14.86 -0.35 5.38
N ALA A 118 -15.77 0.15 6.22
CA ALA A 118 -17.07 -0.49 6.46
C ALA A 118 -17.90 -0.64 5.17
N ALA A 119 -18.04 0.45 4.40
CA ALA A 119 -18.78 0.44 3.13
C ALA A 119 -18.09 -0.43 2.06
N PHE A 120 -16.77 -0.50 2.08
CA PHE A 120 -15.99 -1.34 1.18
C PHE A 120 -16.22 -2.82 1.49
N PHE A 121 -16.09 -3.23 2.75
CA PHE A 121 -16.28 -4.63 3.14
C PHE A 121 -17.72 -5.09 2.96
N SER A 122 -18.73 -4.26 3.22
CA SER A 122 -20.12 -4.64 2.96
C SER A 122 -20.42 -4.93 1.50
N ARG A 123 -19.66 -4.36 0.55
CA ARG A 123 -19.84 -4.57 -0.90
C ARG A 123 -18.92 -5.62 -1.51
N SER A 124 -17.76 -5.85 -0.93
CA SER A 124 -16.68 -6.66 -1.54
C SER A 124 -16.07 -7.64 -0.55
N LEU A 125 -16.82 -8.08 0.46
CA LEU A 125 -16.31 -8.87 1.58
C LEU A 125 -15.58 -10.13 1.15
N PHE A 126 -16.16 -10.92 0.25
CA PHE A 126 -15.59 -12.18 -0.19
C PHE A 126 -14.18 -12.01 -0.77
N TRP A 127 -14.03 -11.12 -1.75
CA TRP A 127 -12.74 -10.87 -2.39
C TRP A 127 -11.73 -10.18 -1.46
N ALA A 128 -12.22 -9.27 -0.63
CA ALA A 128 -11.37 -8.59 0.34
C ALA A 128 -10.85 -9.56 1.41
N LYS A 129 -11.73 -10.41 2.00
CA LYS A 129 -11.33 -11.46 2.95
C LYS A 129 -10.34 -12.43 2.33
N PHE A 130 -10.62 -12.91 1.11
CA PHE A 130 -9.74 -13.84 0.42
C PHE A 130 -8.33 -13.25 0.25
N THR A 131 -8.23 -12.02 -0.27
CA THR A 131 -6.94 -11.39 -0.51
C THR A 131 -6.22 -10.96 0.77
N ILE A 132 -6.96 -10.50 1.79
CA ILE A 132 -6.40 -10.20 3.13
C ILE A 132 -5.88 -11.48 3.79
N GLY A 133 -6.60 -12.58 3.66
CA GLY A 133 -6.18 -13.89 4.20
C GLY A 133 -4.88 -14.43 3.61
N LEU A 134 -4.44 -13.90 2.46
CA LEU A 134 -3.14 -14.21 1.89
C LEU A 134 -2.00 -13.37 2.51
N ALA A 135 -2.32 -12.29 3.21
CA ALA A 135 -1.31 -11.44 3.85
C ALA A 135 -0.75 -12.09 5.12
N ASP A 136 0.53 -11.91 5.39
CA ASP A 136 1.17 -12.41 6.60
C ASP A 136 0.87 -11.53 7.80
N ARG A 137 0.67 -10.22 7.58
CA ARG A 137 0.23 -9.25 8.59
C ARG A 137 -0.70 -8.21 7.97
N LEU A 138 -1.71 -7.82 8.74
CA LEU A 138 -2.60 -6.71 8.42
C LEU A 138 -2.48 -5.65 9.52
N ILE A 139 -2.09 -4.45 9.13
CA ILE A 139 -1.93 -3.32 10.05
C ILE A 139 -2.85 -2.15 9.66
N VAL A 140 -3.33 -1.45 10.67
CA VAL A 140 -4.21 -0.28 10.54
C VAL A 140 -3.72 0.86 11.44
N PRO A 141 -3.97 2.14 11.09
CA PRO A 141 -3.44 3.27 11.83
C PRO A 141 -4.16 3.60 13.15
N SER A 142 -5.29 2.97 13.44
CA SER A 142 -6.09 3.32 14.63
C SER A 142 -6.96 2.18 15.12
N GLY A 143 -7.30 2.22 16.41
CA GLY A 143 -8.28 1.29 17.02
C GLY A 143 -9.67 1.39 16.40
N PHE A 144 -10.05 2.57 15.86
CA PHE A 144 -11.29 2.71 15.11
C PHE A 144 -11.33 1.77 13.89
N LEU A 145 -10.29 1.79 13.07
CA LEU A 145 -10.21 0.88 11.92
C LEU A 145 -10.10 -0.58 12.36
N GLN A 146 -9.35 -0.88 13.41
CA GLN A 146 -9.29 -2.23 13.98
C GLN A 146 -10.69 -2.74 14.37
N ALA A 147 -11.50 -1.92 15.05
CA ALA A 147 -12.87 -2.27 15.40
C ALA A 147 -13.77 -2.48 14.15
N VAL A 148 -13.57 -1.70 13.09
CA VAL A 148 -14.28 -1.92 11.82
C VAL A 148 -13.90 -3.28 11.21
N PHE A 149 -12.61 -3.62 11.18
CA PHE A 149 -12.15 -4.91 10.64
C PHE A 149 -12.69 -6.09 11.46
N ALA A 150 -12.70 -5.97 12.79
CA ALA A 150 -13.23 -6.99 13.69
C ALA A 150 -14.70 -7.34 13.43
N ARG A 151 -15.53 -6.36 12.99
CA ARG A 151 -16.94 -6.61 12.60
C ARG A 151 -17.08 -7.56 11.41
N PHE A 152 -16.03 -7.74 10.65
CA PHE A 152 -15.97 -8.62 9.48
C PHE A 152 -15.08 -9.84 9.72
N ASP A 153 -14.79 -10.19 10.97
CA ASP A 153 -13.88 -11.28 11.41
C ASP A 153 -12.48 -11.16 10.76
N LEU A 154 -11.97 -9.96 10.64
CA LEU A 154 -10.63 -9.67 10.16
C LEU A 154 -9.78 -9.15 11.32
N HIS A 155 -8.68 -9.85 11.61
CA HIS A 155 -7.74 -9.43 12.64
C HIS A 155 -6.74 -8.44 12.07
N ALA A 156 -6.64 -7.26 12.68
CA ALA A 156 -5.69 -6.22 12.30
C ALA A 156 -4.94 -5.69 13.53
N GLU A 157 -3.66 -5.44 13.38
CA GLU A 157 -2.81 -4.85 14.41
C GLU A 157 -2.80 -3.31 14.26
N VAL A 158 -2.82 -2.59 15.38
CA VAL A 158 -2.77 -1.12 15.34
C VAL A 158 -1.31 -0.66 15.30
N VAL A 159 -0.93 -0.06 14.18
CA VAL A 159 0.35 0.62 14.01
C VAL A 159 0.07 2.07 13.62
N PRO A 160 0.23 3.04 14.56
CA PRO A 160 -0.09 4.44 14.32
C PRO A 160 0.68 5.04 13.15
N ASN A 161 0.13 6.13 12.62
CA ASN A 161 0.83 6.91 11.60
C ASN A 161 2.10 7.52 12.16
N VAL A 162 3.17 7.42 11.41
CA VAL A 162 4.41 8.14 11.75
C VAL A 162 4.22 9.61 11.42
N ILE A 163 4.56 10.47 12.38
CA ILE A 163 4.52 11.93 12.23
C ILE A 163 5.93 12.47 12.41
N ASP A 164 6.39 13.24 11.43
CA ASP A 164 7.65 13.96 11.52
C ASP A 164 7.47 15.21 12.38
N LEU A 165 7.86 15.11 13.64
CA LEU A 165 7.72 16.19 14.62
C LEU A 165 8.63 17.39 14.32
N SER A 166 9.70 17.23 13.56
CA SER A 166 10.61 18.33 13.20
C SER A 166 9.92 19.42 12.36
N ARG A 167 8.75 19.09 11.77
CA ARG A 167 7.94 20.02 10.98
C ARG A 167 6.96 20.84 11.81
N PHE A 168 6.87 20.59 13.10
CA PHE A 168 5.98 21.29 14.02
C PHE A 168 6.83 22.12 14.99
N THR A 169 6.90 23.42 14.77
CA THR A 169 7.45 24.34 15.77
C THR A 169 6.43 24.61 16.86
N PRO A 170 6.78 24.45 18.16
CA PRO A 170 5.88 24.86 19.23
C PRO A 170 5.52 26.34 19.06
N ARG A 171 4.23 26.63 19.06
CA ARG A 171 3.79 28.02 19.11
C ARG A 171 4.01 28.51 20.54
N THR A 172 4.99 29.38 20.72
CA THR A 172 5.12 30.15 21.97
C THR A 172 3.89 31.06 22.07
N VAL A 173 3.04 30.81 23.07
CA VAL A 173 1.92 31.67 23.46
C VAL A 173 2.47 32.81 24.30
#